data_d5467f4037eaff62b16b6583c898d774
#
_entry.id   d5467f4037eaff62b16b6583c898d774
#
_cell.length_a   1.000
_cell.length_b   1.000
_cell.length_c   1.000
_cell.angle_alpha   90.00
_cell.angle_beta   90.00
_cell.angle_gamma   90.00
#
_symmetry.space_group_name_H-M   'P 1'
#
loop_
_entity.id
_entity.type
_entity.pdbx_description
1 polymer ?
#
loop_
_entity_poly.entity_id
_entity_poly.type
_entity_poly.pdbx_seq_one_letter_code
_entity_poly.pdbx_strand_id
1 'polypeptide(L)'
;DLVRPNPLFPPCTETGAAPQNELVGVAGGTVHLGKEAMHPLYGWDNEYGRAQFEVAPFAASKYLVSNAEYLLFVEDGGYAEDQWWDEEGLGWRNYHQAKLPEFWRGSPGAYRLRLMAGEIPLPLNWPAEVCYLEAKAFCNWMSAKTGQAVRMPDEAEYRQLLIVSGLDVEHHQSP
;
A
#
# COMPACT_ATOMS: atom_id res chain seq x y z
N ASP A 1 -5.94 8.20 22.91
CA ASP A 1 -5.63 9.61 23.15
C ASP A 1 -4.59 10.08 22.14
N LEU A 2 -4.74 11.30 21.62
CA LEU A 2 -3.77 11.89 20.71
C LEU A 2 -2.50 12.29 21.48
N VAL A 3 -1.35 12.05 20.86
CA VAL A 3 -0.08 12.53 21.39
C VAL A 3 -0.08 14.07 21.37
N ARG A 4 0.47 14.70 22.39
CA ARG A 4 0.56 16.17 22.40
C ARG A 4 1.42 16.65 21.22
N PRO A 5 0.97 17.67 20.47
CA PRO A 5 1.78 18.22 19.38
C PRO A 5 3.18 18.62 19.87
N ASN A 6 4.19 18.16 19.15
CA ASN A 6 5.56 18.61 19.40
C ASN A 6 5.85 19.79 18.45
N PRO A 7 6.14 20.98 18.96
CA PRO A 7 6.42 22.15 18.12
C PRO A 7 7.65 21.98 17.21
N LEU A 8 8.56 21.05 17.56
CA LEU A 8 9.73 20.73 16.73
C LEU A 8 9.38 19.85 15.53
N PHE A 9 8.24 19.17 15.56
CA PHE A 9 7.76 18.30 14.50
C PHE A 9 6.29 18.64 14.18
N PRO A 10 6.03 19.78 13.54
CA PRO A 10 4.67 20.12 13.14
C PRO A 10 4.16 19.05 12.15
N PRO A 11 2.88 18.71 12.19
CA PRO A 11 2.31 17.79 11.21
C PRO A 11 2.50 18.36 9.82
N CYS A 12 2.87 17.51 8.88
CA CYS A 12 2.85 17.87 7.47
C CYS A 12 1.40 18.18 7.07
N THR A 13 1.17 19.34 6.49
CA THR A 13 -0.14 19.78 5.99
C THR A 13 -0.12 20.04 4.50
N GLU A 14 0.99 19.71 3.83
CA GLU A 14 1.09 19.85 2.38
C GLU A 14 0.13 18.89 1.70
N THR A 15 -0.85 19.46 1.03
CA THR A 15 -1.84 18.73 0.26
C THR A 15 -1.84 19.26 -1.17
N GLY A 16 -2.18 18.40 -2.12
CA GLY A 16 -2.24 18.74 -3.52
C GLY A 16 -3.28 17.89 -4.25
N ALA A 17 -3.37 18.05 -5.56
CA ALA A 17 -4.15 17.16 -6.38
C ALA A 17 -3.49 15.77 -6.38
N ALA A 18 -4.31 14.72 -6.32
CA ALA A 18 -3.82 13.35 -6.46
C ALA A 18 -3.15 13.18 -7.84
N PRO A 19 -2.00 12.52 -7.92
CA PRO A 19 -1.34 12.27 -9.19
C PRO A 19 -2.20 11.34 -10.06
N GLN A 20 -2.07 11.47 -11.38
CA GLN A 20 -2.56 10.45 -12.29
C GLN A 20 -1.72 9.18 -12.11
N ASN A 21 -2.34 8.10 -11.68
CA ASN A 21 -1.67 6.85 -11.38
C ASN A 21 -1.83 5.87 -12.55
N GLU A 22 -1.09 6.11 -13.61
CA GLU A 22 -1.06 5.24 -14.78
C GLU A 22 -0.32 3.92 -14.49
N LEU A 23 -0.69 2.88 -15.21
CA LEU A 23 0.06 1.63 -15.21
C LEU A 23 1.30 1.77 -16.08
N VAL A 24 2.44 1.35 -15.55
CA VAL A 24 3.72 1.27 -16.27
C VAL A 24 4.12 -0.18 -16.49
N GLY A 25 4.65 -0.48 -17.68
CA GLY A 25 5.14 -1.82 -17.99
C GLY A 25 6.45 -2.10 -17.24
N VAL A 26 6.49 -3.23 -16.57
CA VAL A 26 7.69 -3.75 -15.90
C VAL A 26 8.19 -4.95 -16.68
N ALA A 27 9.41 -4.87 -17.19
CA ALA A 27 10.04 -5.99 -17.90
C ALA A 27 10.26 -7.16 -16.93
N GLY A 28 9.98 -8.37 -17.41
CA GLY A 28 10.32 -9.58 -16.67
C GLY A 28 11.82 -9.77 -16.51
N GLY A 29 12.19 -10.67 -15.63
CA GLY A 29 13.60 -10.98 -15.36
C GLY A 29 13.78 -12.00 -14.26
N THR A 30 15.02 -12.33 -13.99
CA THR A 30 15.39 -13.21 -12.89
C THR A 30 15.71 -12.39 -11.67
N VAL A 31 15.07 -12.67 -10.55
CA VAL A 31 15.32 -12.02 -9.26
C VAL A 31 15.84 -13.01 -8.23
N HIS A 32 16.61 -12.51 -7.29
CA HIS A 32 17.08 -13.27 -6.15
C HIS A 32 16.48 -12.66 -4.87
N LEU A 33 15.89 -13.52 -4.05
CA LEU A 33 15.36 -13.17 -2.74
C LEU A 33 16.21 -13.82 -1.65
N GLY A 34 16.23 -13.19 -0.50
CA GLY A 34 16.99 -13.62 0.67
C GLY A 34 18.33 -12.90 0.80
N LYS A 35 18.94 -13.06 1.94
CA LYS A 35 20.16 -12.40 2.38
C LYS A 35 21.30 -13.42 2.49
N GLU A 36 22.44 -13.10 1.95
CA GLU A 36 23.60 -13.99 2.06
C GLU A 36 24.12 -14.05 3.50
N ALA A 37 24.61 -15.23 3.93
CA ALA A 37 25.11 -15.44 5.30
C ALA A 37 26.24 -14.50 5.71
N MET A 38 27.03 -14.02 4.73
CA MET A 38 28.15 -13.08 4.95
C MET A 38 27.77 -11.63 4.71
N HIS A 39 26.46 -11.32 4.62
CA HIS A 39 26.03 -9.94 4.43
C HIS A 39 26.45 -9.06 5.60
N PRO A 40 27.01 -7.85 5.36
CA PRO A 40 27.58 -7.01 6.41
C PRO A 40 26.55 -6.47 7.42
N LEU A 41 25.26 -6.38 7.00
CA LEU A 41 24.20 -5.95 7.89
C LEU A 41 23.53 -7.16 8.55
N TYR A 42 23.16 -7.00 9.82
CA TYR A 42 22.38 -7.99 10.55
C TYR A 42 21.07 -8.33 9.82
N GLY A 43 20.64 -9.57 9.92
CA GLY A 43 19.34 -10.06 9.49
C GLY A 43 18.80 -11.08 10.49
N TRP A 44 17.49 -11.25 10.49
CA TRP A 44 16.86 -12.33 11.23
C TRP A 44 17.09 -13.67 10.50
N ASP A 45 17.00 -14.76 11.21
CA ASP A 45 17.26 -16.11 10.68
C ASP A 45 16.39 -16.47 9.46
N ASN A 46 15.17 -15.98 9.40
CA ASN A 46 14.24 -16.15 8.28
C ASN A 46 14.54 -15.24 7.07
N GLU A 47 15.43 -14.27 7.19
CA GLU A 47 15.87 -13.43 6.07
C GLU A 47 17.05 -14.04 5.30
N TYR A 48 17.82 -14.95 5.92
CA TYR A 48 18.94 -15.59 5.28
C TYR A 48 18.53 -16.72 4.36
N GLY A 49 19.19 -16.80 3.24
CA GLY A 49 18.98 -17.79 2.21
C GLY A 49 19.19 -17.20 0.82
N ARG A 50 18.98 -18.02 -0.18
CA ARG A 50 19.01 -17.58 -1.57
C ARG A 50 17.99 -18.38 -2.37
N ALA A 51 16.97 -17.71 -2.85
CA ALA A 51 15.98 -18.26 -3.77
C ALA A 51 16.00 -17.47 -5.08
N GLN A 52 15.85 -18.15 -6.20
CA GLN A 52 15.80 -17.54 -7.53
C GLN A 52 14.39 -17.69 -8.09
N PHE A 53 13.86 -16.62 -8.67
CA PHE A 53 12.54 -16.58 -9.28
C PHE A 53 12.61 -15.98 -10.67
N GLU A 54 11.86 -16.56 -11.59
CA GLU A 54 11.62 -15.99 -12.92
C GLU A 54 10.33 -15.18 -12.87
N VAL A 55 10.44 -13.87 -13.03
CA VAL A 55 9.30 -12.94 -13.03
C VAL A 55 8.89 -12.66 -14.48
N ALA A 56 7.64 -12.95 -14.82
CA ALA A 56 7.08 -12.59 -16.12
C ALA A 56 6.87 -11.06 -16.22
N PRO A 57 6.84 -10.48 -17.43
CA PRO A 57 6.47 -9.06 -17.58
C PRO A 57 5.08 -8.79 -17.01
N PHE A 58 4.93 -7.66 -16.34
CA PHE A 58 3.67 -7.23 -15.77
C PHE A 58 3.50 -5.70 -15.86
N ALA A 59 2.35 -5.20 -15.46
CA ALA A 59 2.11 -3.78 -15.32
C ALA A 59 1.89 -3.43 -13.85
N ALA A 60 2.49 -2.35 -13.39
CA ALA A 60 2.32 -1.85 -12.03
C ALA A 60 1.88 -0.38 -12.05
N SER A 61 1.16 0.04 -11.02
CA SER A 61 0.87 1.46 -10.82
C SER A 61 2.16 2.24 -10.60
N LYS A 62 2.27 3.41 -11.24
CA LYS A 62 3.45 4.27 -11.14
C LYS A 62 3.70 4.78 -9.74
N TYR A 63 2.65 5.02 -9.00
CA TYR A 63 2.67 5.50 -7.63
C TYR A 63 1.94 4.53 -6.70
N LEU A 64 2.15 4.68 -5.40
CA LEU A 64 1.28 4.05 -4.41
C LEU A 64 -0.16 4.53 -4.60
N VAL A 65 -1.13 3.66 -4.30
CA VAL A 65 -2.54 4.04 -4.34
C VAL A 65 -2.77 5.23 -3.40
N SER A 66 -3.29 6.32 -3.95
CA SER A 66 -3.56 7.54 -3.20
C SER A 66 -4.84 7.43 -2.37
N ASN A 67 -4.98 8.30 -1.38
CA ASN A 67 -6.23 8.44 -0.64
C ASN A 67 -7.41 8.80 -1.58
N ALA A 68 -7.17 9.55 -2.66
CA ALA A 68 -8.22 9.84 -3.64
C ALA A 68 -8.72 8.58 -4.35
N GLU A 69 -7.81 7.71 -4.79
CA GLU A 69 -8.17 6.44 -5.44
C GLU A 69 -8.87 5.50 -4.47
N TYR A 70 -8.34 5.40 -3.25
CA TYR A 70 -8.94 4.53 -2.23
C TYR A 70 -10.30 5.05 -1.75
N LEU A 71 -10.51 6.36 -1.77
CA LEU A 71 -11.80 6.99 -1.44
C LEU A 71 -12.90 6.54 -2.39
N LEU A 72 -12.61 6.34 -3.66
CA LEU A 72 -13.58 5.81 -4.63
C LEU A 72 -14.10 4.44 -4.22
N PHE A 73 -13.22 3.56 -3.73
CA PHE A 73 -13.60 2.26 -3.19
C PHE A 73 -14.49 2.40 -1.94
N VAL A 74 -14.10 3.28 -1.03
CA VAL A 74 -14.87 3.54 0.21
C VAL A 74 -16.27 4.04 -0.11
N GLU A 75 -16.39 5.03 -1.02
CA GLU A 75 -17.67 5.65 -1.38
C GLU A 75 -18.55 4.74 -2.25
N ASP A 76 -17.95 3.79 -2.98
CA ASP A 76 -18.66 2.76 -3.73
C ASP A 76 -19.09 1.55 -2.86
N GLY A 77 -19.07 1.72 -1.54
CA GLY A 77 -19.52 0.69 -0.60
C GLY A 77 -18.45 -0.37 -0.28
N GLY A 78 -17.17 -0.09 -0.47
CA GLY A 78 -16.07 -1.05 -0.30
C GLY A 78 -16.08 -1.78 1.04
N TYR A 79 -16.48 -1.12 2.10
CA TYR A 79 -16.62 -1.72 3.43
C TYR A 79 -18.02 -2.29 3.73
N ALA A 80 -19.02 -2.04 2.88
CA ALA A 80 -20.36 -2.54 3.07
C ALA A 80 -20.64 -3.82 2.28
N GLU A 81 -20.01 -3.95 1.11
CA GLU A 81 -20.26 -5.04 0.18
C GLU A 81 -19.31 -6.21 0.44
N ASP A 82 -19.89 -7.39 0.72
CA ASP A 82 -19.13 -8.61 1.03
C ASP A 82 -18.33 -9.14 -0.16
N GLN A 83 -18.81 -8.90 -1.38
CA GLN A 83 -18.23 -9.44 -2.61
C GLN A 83 -16.78 -9.02 -2.88
N TRP A 84 -16.30 -7.95 -2.26
CA TRP A 84 -14.93 -7.48 -2.42
C TRP A 84 -13.92 -8.21 -1.52
N TRP A 85 -14.42 -8.87 -0.46
CA TRP A 85 -13.63 -9.49 0.58
C TRP A 85 -13.62 -11.00 0.42
N ASP A 86 -12.47 -11.63 0.59
CA ASP A 86 -12.42 -13.07 0.77
C ASP A 86 -12.81 -13.48 2.21
N GLU A 87 -12.79 -14.76 2.50
CA GLU A 87 -13.22 -15.29 3.80
C GLU A 87 -12.40 -14.70 4.96
N GLU A 88 -11.07 -14.58 4.79
CA GLU A 88 -10.19 -13.99 5.80
C GLU A 88 -10.49 -12.50 6.00
N GLY A 89 -10.63 -11.75 4.89
CA GLY A 89 -10.97 -10.34 4.92
C GLY A 89 -12.34 -10.06 5.52
N LEU A 90 -13.34 -10.89 5.24
CA LEU A 90 -14.67 -10.81 5.89
C LEU A 90 -14.56 -11.06 7.39
N GLY A 91 -13.80 -12.07 7.82
CA GLY A 91 -13.56 -12.36 9.21
C GLY A 91 -12.93 -11.17 9.94
N TRP A 92 -11.89 -10.60 9.35
CA TRP A 92 -11.20 -9.42 9.88
C TRP A 92 -12.12 -8.20 9.95
N ARG A 93 -12.81 -7.87 8.85
CA ARG A 93 -13.72 -6.72 8.77
C ARG A 93 -14.83 -6.80 9.83
N ASN A 94 -15.42 -7.98 9.99
CA ASN A 94 -16.49 -8.21 10.96
C ASN A 94 -15.98 -8.15 12.40
N TYR A 95 -14.80 -8.72 12.69
CA TYR A 95 -14.19 -8.65 14.01
C TYR A 95 -13.89 -7.21 14.43
N HIS A 96 -13.30 -6.41 13.53
CA HIS A 96 -12.97 -5.00 13.78
C HIS A 96 -14.15 -4.05 13.58
N GLN A 97 -15.28 -4.54 13.06
CA GLN A 97 -16.41 -3.70 12.64
C GLN A 97 -15.96 -2.54 11.74
N ALA A 98 -14.99 -2.82 10.87
CA ALA A 98 -14.33 -1.83 10.04
C ALA A 98 -15.32 -1.25 9.01
N LYS A 99 -15.36 0.07 8.93
CA LYS A 99 -16.19 0.83 7.97
C LYS A 99 -15.37 1.81 7.14
N LEU A 100 -14.14 2.05 7.56
CA LEU A 100 -13.15 2.97 6.98
C LEU A 100 -11.76 2.44 7.29
N PRO A 101 -10.72 2.86 6.57
CA PRO A 101 -9.34 2.65 6.97
C PRO A 101 -9.08 3.10 8.40
N GLU A 102 -8.18 2.41 9.10
CA GLU A 102 -7.93 2.59 10.55
C GLU A 102 -7.69 4.05 10.96
N PHE A 103 -7.01 4.82 10.11
CA PHE A 103 -6.67 6.21 10.42
C PHE A 103 -7.63 7.23 9.82
N TRP A 104 -8.65 6.81 9.09
CA TRP A 104 -9.67 7.72 8.58
C TRP A 104 -10.76 7.96 9.61
N ARG A 105 -11.29 9.18 9.61
CA ARG A 105 -12.40 9.63 10.47
C ARG A 105 -13.39 10.42 9.64
N GLY A 106 -14.61 10.55 10.15
CA GLY A 106 -15.66 11.38 9.52
C GLY A 106 -16.65 10.58 8.68
N SER A 107 -17.20 11.22 7.68
CA SER A 107 -18.28 10.71 6.84
C SER A 107 -18.16 11.28 5.42
N PRO A 108 -18.95 10.78 4.46
CA PRO A 108 -18.91 11.28 3.08
C PRO A 108 -18.87 12.80 2.97
N GLY A 109 -17.92 13.31 2.21
CA GLY A 109 -17.66 14.73 1.99
C GLY A 109 -16.89 15.43 3.12
N ALA A 110 -16.64 14.77 4.27
CA ALA A 110 -15.97 15.35 5.42
C ALA A 110 -14.95 14.40 6.06
N TYR A 111 -14.24 13.63 5.24
CA TYR A 111 -13.22 12.71 5.73
C TYR A 111 -11.98 13.46 6.25
N ARG A 112 -11.38 12.89 7.27
CA ARG A 112 -10.19 13.38 7.94
C ARG A 112 -9.20 12.24 8.13
N LEU A 113 -7.92 12.58 8.18
CA LEU A 113 -6.84 11.65 8.51
C LEU A 113 -6.38 11.93 9.95
N ARG A 114 -6.36 10.88 10.77
CA ARG A 114 -5.80 10.90 12.11
C ARG A 114 -4.30 10.68 12.02
N LEU A 115 -3.55 11.65 12.47
CA LEU A 115 -2.10 11.59 12.66
C LEU A 115 -1.77 11.34 14.14
N MET A 116 -0.50 11.18 14.46
CA MET A 116 -0.04 10.98 15.84
C MET A 116 -0.45 12.14 16.77
N ALA A 117 -0.38 13.37 16.28
CA ALA A 117 -0.59 14.56 17.09
C ALA A 117 -1.89 15.32 16.80
N GLY A 118 -2.71 14.85 15.88
CA GLY A 118 -3.94 15.57 15.53
C GLY A 118 -4.67 14.94 14.35
N GLU A 119 -5.70 15.64 13.91
CA GLU A 119 -6.47 15.27 12.72
C GLU A 119 -6.44 16.40 11.70
N ILE A 120 -6.23 16.05 10.45
CA ILE A 120 -6.25 16.97 9.32
C ILE A 120 -7.35 16.58 8.33
N PRO A 121 -7.84 17.47 7.45
CA PRO A 121 -8.64 17.05 6.29
C PRO A 121 -7.90 15.95 5.52
N LEU A 122 -8.63 14.97 5.00
CA LEU A 122 -8.02 13.84 4.28
C LEU A 122 -7.18 14.34 3.10
N PRO A 123 -5.84 14.15 3.12
CA PRO A 123 -4.98 14.60 2.02
C PRO A 123 -5.08 13.62 0.86
N LEU A 124 -5.79 14.01 -0.19
CA LEU A 124 -6.13 13.14 -1.32
C LEU A 124 -4.92 12.65 -2.13
N ASN A 125 -3.83 13.40 -2.12
CA ASN A 125 -2.58 13.07 -2.82
C ASN A 125 -1.61 12.21 -1.99
N TRP A 126 -1.91 11.92 -0.73
CA TRP A 126 -1.08 11.02 0.07
C TRP A 126 -1.43 9.56 -0.21
N PRO A 127 -0.47 8.64 -0.02
CA PRO A 127 -0.74 7.21 -0.08
C PRO A 127 -1.80 6.80 0.94
N ALA A 128 -2.67 5.86 0.54
CA ALA A 128 -3.61 5.25 1.45
C ALA A 128 -2.89 4.27 2.39
N GLU A 129 -3.07 4.45 3.69
CA GLU A 129 -2.53 3.55 4.71
C GLU A 129 -3.61 2.55 5.12
N VAL A 130 -3.45 1.31 4.70
CA VAL A 130 -4.43 0.23 4.85
C VAL A 130 -3.73 -1.09 5.15
N CYS A 131 -4.41 -2.05 5.76
CA CYS A 131 -3.86 -3.38 5.96
C CYS A 131 -3.92 -4.23 4.67
N TYR A 132 -3.24 -5.39 4.69
CA TYR A 132 -3.21 -6.33 3.57
C TYR A 132 -4.60 -6.72 3.07
N LEU A 133 -5.52 -7.02 3.97
CA LEU A 133 -6.88 -7.47 3.64
C LEU A 133 -7.71 -6.37 2.99
N GLU A 134 -7.53 -5.13 3.43
CA GLU A 134 -8.12 -3.94 2.84
C GLU A 134 -7.56 -3.68 1.43
N ALA A 135 -6.24 -3.79 1.27
CA ALA A 135 -5.60 -3.66 -0.04
C ALA A 135 -6.07 -4.74 -1.02
N LYS A 136 -6.27 -5.97 -0.55
CA LYS A 136 -6.80 -7.08 -1.35
C LYS A 136 -8.25 -6.82 -1.79
N ALA A 137 -9.10 -6.33 -0.89
CA ALA A 137 -10.48 -5.96 -1.21
C ALA A 137 -10.53 -4.82 -2.25
N PHE A 138 -9.68 -3.82 -2.12
CA PHE A 138 -9.52 -2.76 -3.11
C PHE A 138 -9.12 -3.32 -4.49
N CYS A 139 -8.15 -4.25 -4.55
CA CYS A 139 -7.75 -4.89 -5.80
C CYS A 139 -8.91 -5.66 -6.45
N ASN A 140 -9.70 -6.39 -5.68
CA ASN A 140 -10.88 -7.10 -6.17
C ASN A 140 -11.92 -6.13 -6.75
N TRP A 141 -12.20 -5.04 -6.03
CA TRP A 141 -13.09 -3.98 -6.50
C TRP A 141 -12.57 -3.33 -7.79
N MET A 142 -11.28 -2.98 -7.85
CA MET A 142 -10.66 -2.40 -9.03
C MET A 142 -10.72 -3.36 -10.23
N SER A 143 -10.51 -4.66 -10.00
CA SER A 143 -10.64 -5.68 -11.04
C SER A 143 -12.03 -5.70 -11.65
N ALA A 144 -13.07 -5.63 -10.80
CA ALA A 144 -14.45 -5.58 -11.26
C ALA A 144 -14.77 -4.29 -12.02
N LYS A 145 -14.24 -3.15 -11.60
CA LYS A 145 -14.47 -1.85 -12.25
C LYS A 145 -13.76 -1.72 -13.60
N THR A 146 -12.55 -2.26 -13.71
CA THR A 146 -11.75 -2.12 -14.94
C THR A 146 -11.90 -3.29 -15.91
N GLY A 147 -12.42 -4.41 -15.46
CA GLY A 147 -12.45 -5.66 -16.22
C GLY A 147 -11.05 -6.29 -16.41
N GLN A 148 -10.05 -5.81 -15.71
CA GLN A 148 -8.69 -6.31 -15.74
C GLN A 148 -8.35 -6.98 -14.40
N ALA A 149 -7.53 -8.03 -14.43
CA ALA A 149 -7.06 -8.66 -13.19
C ALA A 149 -6.08 -7.71 -12.48
N VAL A 150 -6.49 -7.18 -11.33
CA VAL A 150 -5.67 -6.33 -10.47
C VAL A 150 -5.41 -7.07 -9.16
N ARG A 151 -4.17 -7.09 -8.72
CA ARG A 151 -3.75 -7.69 -7.46
C ARG A 151 -2.52 -6.97 -6.91
N MET A 152 -2.20 -7.22 -5.68
CA MET A 152 -0.91 -6.78 -5.15
C MET A 152 0.23 -7.56 -5.79
N PRO A 153 1.39 -6.95 -5.99
CA PRO A 153 2.59 -7.67 -6.42
C PRO A 153 3.02 -8.65 -5.32
N ASP A 154 3.61 -9.75 -5.73
CA ASP A 154 4.36 -10.61 -4.82
C ASP A 154 5.77 -10.03 -4.55
N GLU A 155 6.53 -10.67 -3.66
CA GLU A 155 7.86 -10.19 -3.28
C GLU A 155 8.83 -10.20 -4.46
N ALA A 156 8.76 -11.20 -5.34
CA ALA A 156 9.63 -11.29 -6.50
C ALA A 156 9.31 -10.21 -7.52
N GLU A 157 8.03 -9.94 -7.77
CA GLU A 157 7.58 -8.84 -8.63
C GLU A 157 7.97 -7.48 -8.07
N TYR A 158 7.80 -7.28 -6.75
CA TYR A 158 8.24 -6.06 -6.10
C TYR A 158 9.76 -5.85 -6.23
N ARG A 159 10.55 -6.91 -6.04
CA ARG A 159 12.00 -6.86 -6.24
C ARG A 159 12.35 -6.51 -7.70
N GLN A 160 11.66 -7.12 -8.66
CA GLN A 160 11.86 -6.81 -10.08
C GLN A 160 11.52 -5.35 -10.40
N LEU A 161 10.44 -4.82 -9.83
CA LEU A 161 10.07 -3.41 -9.97
C LEU A 161 11.18 -2.48 -9.48
N LEU A 162 11.80 -2.77 -8.33
CA LEU A 162 12.92 -1.99 -7.80
C LEU A 162 14.14 -2.04 -8.72
N ILE A 163 14.48 -3.21 -9.24
CA ILE A 163 15.61 -3.39 -10.19
C ILE A 163 15.37 -2.57 -11.45
N VAL A 164 14.19 -2.70 -12.08
CA VAL A 164 13.86 -2.00 -13.33
C VAL A 164 13.79 -0.50 -13.14
N SER A 165 13.35 -0.01 -11.97
CA SER A 165 13.30 1.42 -11.65
C SER A 165 14.66 2.02 -11.28
N GLY A 166 15.72 1.22 -11.23
CA GLY A 166 17.06 1.67 -10.85
C GLY A 166 17.20 2.00 -9.36
N LEU A 167 16.24 1.58 -8.54
CA LEU A 167 16.32 1.68 -7.08
C LEU A 167 17.12 0.49 -6.56
N ASP A 168 18.42 0.70 -6.32
CA ASP A 168 19.28 -0.31 -5.74
C ASP A 168 18.98 -0.43 -4.24
N VAL A 169 18.22 -1.45 -3.89
CA VAL A 169 17.82 -1.71 -2.50
C VAL A 169 19.00 -2.14 -1.61
N GLU A 170 20.07 -2.64 -2.22
CA GLU A 170 21.27 -3.06 -1.47
C GLU A 170 22.07 -1.86 -0.95
N HIS A 171 21.88 -0.68 -1.51
CA HIS A 171 22.60 0.54 -1.15
C HIS A 171 21.81 1.50 -0.26
N HIS A 172 20.58 1.17 0.13
CA HIS A 172 19.87 1.93 1.16
C HIS A 172 20.44 1.58 2.55
N GLN A 173 21.72 1.91 2.74
CA GLN A 173 22.28 2.10 4.06
C GLN A 173 21.67 3.41 4.56
N SER A 174 20.76 3.31 5.52
CA SER A 174 20.38 4.49 6.32
C SER A 174 21.65 5.11 6.86
N PRO A 175 21.78 6.44 6.85
CA PRO A 175 22.92 7.15 7.41
C PRO A 175 23.07 6.90 8.91
#